data_a05fa5e65542334af858ae162dd4278a
#
_entry.id   a05fa5e65542334af858ae162dd4278a
#
_cell.length_a   1.000
_cell.length_b   1.000
_cell.length_c   1.000
_cell.angle_alpha   90.00
_cell.angle_beta   90.00
_cell.angle_gamma   90.00
#
_symmetry.space_group_name_H-M   'P 1'
#
loop_
_entity.id
_entity.type
_entity.pdbx_description
1 polymer ?
#
loop_
_entity_poly.entity_id
_entity_poly.type
_entity_poly.pdbx_seq_one_letter_code
_entity_poly.pdbx_strand_id
1 'polypeptide(L)'
;MFQSIIHRSIILVGLLGSLSAEIIDSIKICAIRVSFNEDDLVSTTGSGNFLLESEGIDCDSYTIDPAPHDKDYFESQIMALNSYFRSVSYEKFGINIEGSVVFPSSQNGSYKLSNTMNYYNPYIENDVQERRITELFQESIITAYQEDSINFSSFDLIVVFHAGIGQDFSLPFLDPTPEDIPSTYVDQKMISDNLNEAGITIGEHLIDRGIILPESQNHLLYDIAESMFGDATDPCEYQYGLTGTFALMVGFAIGLPPLWNIESGESRVGVFGLMDQGSNNGRGIIPAPPTAWSRIYAGWEVPVEPDFNSEMYLPLRDDGNIIKIPITDQEYYLIENRSNHVRPGVSIDSIRYLIGTMSNSDTYPSYSEILQDSSGIEKDINGVVVSVPNYDIGLPASGLLIWHIDDAIISSSIDGYGINHDIHSMGIDLEEADGAQDIGHQSIFLFNDPSSGYFGDMWFRGNTQYVLANPSSEGLKPEFGPYTYPSTQSNNGA
;
A
#
# COMPACT_ATOMS: atom_id res chain seq x y z
N MET A 1 -13.37 -54.55 -24.91
CA MET A 1 -12.22 -54.19 -24.07
C MET A 1 -11.46 -53.06 -24.75
N PHE A 2 -12.19 -52.00 -25.17
CA PHE A 2 -11.62 -50.77 -25.75
C PHE A 2 -12.67 -49.65 -25.66
N GLN A 3 -12.99 -49.22 -24.45
CA GLN A 3 -13.93 -48.10 -24.23
C GLN A 3 -13.75 -47.44 -22.85
N SER A 4 -12.54 -47.33 -22.33
CA SER A 4 -12.33 -46.77 -20.96
C SER A 4 -11.10 -45.86 -20.81
N ILE A 5 -10.57 -45.35 -21.92
CA ILE A 5 -9.34 -44.48 -21.88
C ILE A 5 -9.58 -43.06 -22.41
N ILE A 6 -10.78 -42.74 -22.89
CA ILE A 6 -11.05 -41.40 -23.47
C ILE A 6 -11.74 -40.43 -22.48
N HIS A 7 -12.04 -40.85 -21.25
CA HIS A 7 -12.78 -40.02 -20.30
C HIS A 7 -11.95 -39.40 -19.15
N ARG A 8 -10.59 -39.51 -19.22
CA ARG A 8 -9.72 -38.87 -18.19
C ARG A 8 -8.82 -37.74 -18.70
N SER A 9 -8.89 -37.40 -19.98
CA SER A 9 -8.05 -36.31 -20.54
C SER A 9 -8.81 -35.03 -20.88
N ILE A 10 -10.09 -34.90 -20.49
CA ILE A 10 -10.91 -33.70 -20.79
C ILE A 10 -11.24 -32.91 -19.49
N ILE A 11 -10.86 -33.42 -18.32
CA ILE A 11 -11.12 -32.72 -17.03
C ILE A 11 -9.92 -31.86 -16.56
N LEU A 12 -8.79 -31.91 -17.23
CA LEU A 12 -7.59 -31.13 -16.87
C LEU A 12 -7.36 -29.86 -17.71
N VAL A 13 -8.24 -29.52 -18.63
CA VAL A 13 -8.16 -28.29 -19.43
C VAL A 13 -9.23 -27.25 -19.00
N GLY A 14 -10.08 -27.60 -18.05
CA GLY A 14 -11.18 -26.74 -17.55
C GLY A 14 -10.90 -26.04 -16.22
N LEU A 15 -9.69 -26.15 -15.64
CA LEU A 15 -9.33 -25.57 -14.34
C LEU A 15 -8.18 -24.53 -14.42
N LEU A 16 -7.74 -24.18 -15.63
CA LEU A 16 -6.83 -23.04 -15.84
C LEU A 16 -7.53 -21.75 -16.30
N GLY A 17 -8.83 -21.70 -16.15
CA GLY A 17 -9.62 -20.53 -16.55
C GLY A 17 -10.49 -20.04 -15.41
N SER A 18 -9.93 -19.32 -14.46
CA SER A 18 -10.52 -18.27 -13.61
C SER A 18 -9.94 -18.26 -12.19
N LEU A 19 -8.66 -17.95 -12.03
CA LEU A 19 -8.18 -17.26 -10.84
C LEU A 19 -8.20 -15.73 -11.11
N SER A 20 -9.24 -15.22 -11.72
CA SER A 20 -9.52 -13.79 -11.62
C SER A 20 -10.28 -13.59 -10.34
N ALA A 21 -9.74 -12.79 -9.41
CA ALA A 21 -10.53 -12.26 -8.32
C ALA A 21 -11.85 -11.74 -8.91
N GLU A 22 -12.96 -12.10 -8.29
CA GLU A 22 -14.28 -11.66 -8.74
C GLU A 22 -14.32 -10.14 -8.58
N ILE A 23 -14.32 -9.39 -9.69
CA ILE A 23 -14.26 -7.93 -9.67
C ILE A 23 -15.59 -7.45 -9.11
N ILE A 24 -15.51 -6.83 -7.94
CA ILE A 24 -16.63 -6.14 -7.31
C ILE A 24 -16.55 -4.68 -7.75
N ASP A 25 -17.54 -4.17 -8.49
CA ASP A 25 -17.57 -2.76 -8.94
C ASP A 25 -17.48 -1.76 -7.77
N SER A 26 -18.01 -2.11 -6.61
CA SER A 26 -17.87 -1.33 -5.38
C SER A 26 -18.17 -2.17 -4.13
N ILE A 27 -17.47 -1.86 -3.04
CA ILE A 27 -17.69 -2.47 -1.72
C ILE A 27 -18.25 -1.45 -0.72
N LYS A 28 -19.04 -1.95 0.23
CA LYS A 28 -19.58 -1.21 1.37
C LYS A 28 -18.76 -1.53 2.60
N ILE A 29 -18.26 -0.51 3.27
CA ILE A 29 -17.44 -0.63 4.47
C ILE A 29 -18.30 -0.41 5.72
N CYS A 30 -18.21 -1.34 6.67
CA CYS A 30 -18.60 -1.14 8.06
C CYS A 30 -17.36 -0.73 8.85
N ALA A 31 -17.19 0.54 9.15
CA ALA A 31 -16.09 1.04 9.95
C ALA A 31 -16.51 1.11 11.43
N ILE A 32 -15.72 0.50 12.32
CA ILE A 32 -15.96 0.43 13.75
C ILE A 32 -14.82 1.15 14.46
N ARG A 33 -15.16 2.16 15.28
CA ARG A 33 -14.17 2.89 16.09
C ARG A 33 -14.09 2.28 17.48
N VAL A 34 -12.91 1.86 17.90
CA VAL A 34 -12.69 1.25 19.22
C VAL A 34 -11.66 2.01 20.03
N SER A 35 -11.90 2.10 21.34
CA SER A 35 -10.96 2.65 22.32
C SER A 35 -10.63 1.62 23.39
N PHE A 36 -9.52 1.84 24.08
CA PHE A 36 -9.00 0.93 25.10
C PHE A 36 -9.30 1.42 26.51
N ASN A 37 -9.07 0.59 27.50
CA ASN A 37 -8.97 1.07 28.86
C ASN A 37 -7.82 2.08 28.97
N GLU A 38 -8.09 3.18 29.68
CA GLU A 38 -7.08 4.22 29.88
C GLU A 38 -5.89 3.70 30.67
N ASP A 39 -4.71 4.10 30.23
CA ASP A 39 -3.45 3.81 30.90
C ASP A 39 -2.43 4.94 30.66
N ASP A 40 -1.32 4.89 31.40
CA ASP A 40 -0.22 5.83 31.32
C ASP A 40 1.07 5.11 30.83
N LEU A 41 0.94 4.05 30.05
CA LEU A 41 2.08 3.27 29.55
C LEU A 41 2.86 4.08 28.53
N VAL A 42 4.17 4.10 28.71
CA VAL A 42 5.10 4.75 27.76
C VAL A 42 5.41 3.90 26.54
N SER A 43 4.95 2.65 26.53
CA SER A 43 5.16 1.67 25.44
C SER A 43 4.04 1.69 24.40
N THR A 44 3.00 2.49 24.61
CA THR A 44 1.88 2.73 23.69
C THR A 44 1.62 4.20 23.52
N THR A 45 1.09 4.60 22.35
CA THR A 45 0.76 5.98 22.03
C THR A 45 -0.58 6.38 22.64
N GLY A 46 -0.63 7.57 23.25
CA GLY A 46 -1.86 8.16 23.78
C GLY A 46 -2.33 7.51 25.08
N SER A 47 -3.59 7.73 25.41
CA SER A 47 -4.21 7.25 26.67
C SER A 47 -5.22 6.13 26.45
N GLY A 48 -5.25 5.53 25.27
CA GLY A 48 -6.26 4.54 24.86
C GLY A 48 -7.56 5.13 24.30
N ASN A 49 -7.68 6.46 24.21
CA ASN A 49 -8.80 7.18 23.60
C ASN A 49 -8.37 7.84 22.28
N PHE A 50 -9.33 8.10 21.38
CA PHE A 50 -9.08 8.85 20.15
C PHE A 50 -8.62 10.29 20.42
N LEU A 51 -7.72 10.80 19.57
CA LEU A 51 -7.22 12.17 19.63
C LEU A 51 -8.31 13.13 19.09
N LEU A 52 -8.99 13.82 19.99
CA LEU A 52 -10.06 14.77 19.65
C LEU A 52 -9.61 16.23 19.64
N GLU A 53 -8.43 16.52 20.16
CA GLU A 53 -7.80 17.84 20.17
C GLU A 53 -6.36 17.69 19.77
N SER A 54 -5.81 18.62 18.98
CA SER A 54 -4.40 18.56 18.58
C SER A 54 -3.50 18.77 19.80
N GLU A 55 -2.66 17.80 20.07
CA GLU A 55 -1.58 17.86 21.07
C GLU A 55 -0.24 17.75 20.33
N GLY A 56 0.82 18.38 20.83
CA GLY A 56 2.15 18.26 20.25
C GLY A 56 2.49 19.30 19.18
N ILE A 57 3.28 18.91 18.18
CA ILE A 57 3.80 19.82 17.16
C ILE A 57 2.71 20.15 16.14
N ASP A 58 2.41 21.45 16.01
CA ASP A 58 1.49 21.96 14.99
C ASP A 58 2.30 22.38 13.75
N CYS A 59 2.04 21.72 12.63
CA CYS A 59 2.60 22.10 11.35
C CYS A 59 1.68 23.02 10.54
N ASP A 60 0.83 23.77 11.22
CA ASP A 60 -0.14 24.70 10.66
C ASP A 60 -1.04 24.01 9.60
N SER A 61 -1.19 24.65 8.44
CA SER A 61 -1.99 24.12 7.32
C SER A 61 -1.38 22.88 6.64
N TYR A 62 -0.16 22.51 6.99
CA TYR A 62 0.56 21.39 6.39
C TYR A 62 0.47 20.09 7.21
N THR A 63 -0.25 20.10 8.31
CA THR A 63 -0.48 18.89 9.09
C THR A 63 -1.23 17.85 8.26
N ILE A 64 -0.69 16.64 8.21
CA ILE A 64 -1.32 15.47 7.58
C ILE A 64 -2.23 14.80 8.61
N ASP A 65 -3.46 14.48 8.20
CA ASP A 65 -4.44 13.82 9.06
C ASP A 65 -4.59 14.48 10.44
N PRO A 66 -4.97 15.77 10.51
CA PRO A 66 -5.05 16.50 11.76
C PRO A 66 -6.23 16.03 12.62
N ALA A 67 -6.09 16.14 13.94
CA ALA A 67 -7.22 15.99 14.85
C ALA A 67 -8.29 17.08 14.60
N PRO A 68 -9.57 16.83 14.96
CA PRO A 68 -10.08 15.70 15.73
C PRO A 68 -10.26 14.41 14.92
N HIS A 69 -9.87 13.27 15.47
CA HIS A 69 -10.10 11.96 14.85
C HIS A 69 -11.47 11.44 15.28
N ASP A 70 -12.49 12.13 14.85
CA ASP A 70 -13.89 11.84 15.14
C ASP A 70 -14.57 11.07 13.98
N LYS A 71 -15.89 10.97 13.99
CA LYS A 71 -16.65 10.26 12.96
C LYS A 71 -16.41 10.83 11.55
N ASP A 72 -16.42 12.15 11.41
CA ASP A 72 -16.30 12.82 10.11
C ASP A 72 -14.89 12.63 9.53
N TYR A 73 -13.85 12.59 10.37
CA TYR A 73 -12.49 12.26 9.96
C TYR A 73 -12.41 10.86 9.30
N PHE A 74 -13.01 9.83 9.92
CA PHE A 74 -12.99 8.47 9.33
C PHE A 74 -13.86 8.36 8.08
N GLU A 75 -14.94 9.12 7.97
CA GLU A 75 -15.70 9.25 6.73
C GLU A 75 -14.84 9.88 5.62
N SER A 76 -14.00 10.86 5.95
CA SER A 76 -13.04 11.47 5.02
C SER A 76 -11.97 10.48 4.56
N GLN A 77 -11.45 9.63 5.45
CA GLN A 77 -10.52 8.56 5.09
C GLN A 77 -11.15 7.55 4.10
N ILE A 78 -12.42 7.20 4.29
CA ILE A 78 -13.16 6.35 3.35
C ILE A 78 -13.35 7.06 1.98
N MET A 79 -13.57 8.39 1.98
CA MET A 79 -13.63 9.17 0.74
C MET A 79 -12.28 9.20 0.01
N ALA A 80 -11.18 9.40 0.73
CA ALA A 80 -9.82 9.36 0.18
C ALA A 80 -9.54 7.99 -0.46
N LEU A 81 -9.89 6.91 0.23
CA LEU A 81 -9.78 5.54 -0.27
C LEU A 81 -10.60 5.31 -1.55
N ASN A 82 -11.84 5.81 -1.62
CA ASN A 82 -12.66 5.73 -2.82
C ASN A 82 -12.01 6.46 -4.00
N SER A 83 -11.51 7.67 -3.78
CA SER A 83 -10.84 8.46 -4.81
C SER A 83 -9.60 7.74 -5.35
N TYR A 84 -8.82 7.12 -4.45
CA TYR A 84 -7.68 6.29 -4.83
C TYR A 84 -8.09 5.14 -5.74
N PHE A 85 -8.97 4.26 -5.28
CA PHE A 85 -9.34 3.06 -6.05
C PHE A 85 -10.04 3.40 -7.37
N ARG A 86 -10.90 4.43 -7.41
CA ARG A 86 -11.50 4.92 -8.65
C ARG A 86 -10.43 5.33 -9.67
N SER A 87 -9.46 6.11 -9.23
CA SER A 87 -8.37 6.57 -10.09
C SER A 87 -7.51 5.42 -10.62
N VAL A 88 -7.03 4.52 -9.74
CA VAL A 88 -6.08 3.48 -10.12
C VAL A 88 -6.71 2.30 -10.87
N SER A 89 -8.03 2.14 -10.78
CA SER A 89 -8.79 1.11 -11.48
C SER A 89 -9.49 1.61 -12.76
N TYR A 90 -9.32 2.87 -13.12
CA TYR A 90 -10.04 3.52 -14.23
C TYR A 90 -11.57 3.40 -14.07
N GLU A 91 -12.08 3.77 -12.91
CA GLU A 91 -13.50 3.72 -12.52
C GLU A 91 -14.12 2.31 -12.46
N LYS A 92 -13.30 1.25 -12.51
CA LYS A 92 -13.81 -0.14 -12.48
C LYS A 92 -14.02 -0.69 -11.09
N PHE A 93 -13.42 -0.06 -10.08
CA PHE A 93 -13.58 -0.42 -8.67
C PHE A 93 -13.58 0.83 -7.78
N GLY A 94 -14.31 0.78 -6.67
CA GLY A 94 -14.33 1.85 -5.67
C GLY A 94 -15.07 1.46 -4.41
N ILE A 95 -15.23 2.45 -3.51
CA ILE A 95 -15.99 2.29 -2.27
C ILE A 95 -17.37 2.90 -2.45
N ASN A 96 -18.41 2.18 -2.08
CA ASN A 96 -19.77 2.71 -2.05
C ASN A 96 -19.94 3.61 -0.81
N ILE A 97 -19.69 4.91 -0.98
CA ILE A 97 -19.72 5.87 0.13
C ILE A 97 -21.09 5.94 0.79
N GLU A 98 -22.19 5.96 -0.01
CA GLU A 98 -23.55 6.03 0.53
C GLU A 98 -23.97 4.78 1.31
N GLY A 99 -23.39 3.63 0.96
CA GLY A 99 -23.64 2.34 1.60
C GLY A 99 -22.67 2.03 2.74
N SER A 100 -21.59 2.80 2.91
CA SER A 100 -20.59 2.63 3.96
C SER A 100 -20.99 3.43 5.20
N VAL A 101 -20.67 2.93 6.40
CA VAL A 101 -21.08 3.57 7.66
C VAL A 101 -19.96 3.50 8.68
N VAL A 102 -19.73 4.61 9.38
CA VAL A 102 -18.81 4.70 10.52
C VAL A 102 -19.60 4.61 11.84
N PHE A 103 -19.30 3.63 12.67
CA PHE A 103 -19.91 3.38 13.96
C PHE A 103 -18.93 3.67 15.12
N PRO A 104 -19.46 4.04 16.33
CA PRO A 104 -20.85 4.38 16.59
C PRO A 104 -21.26 5.67 15.89
N SER A 105 -22.58 5.93 15.80
CA SER A 105 -23.12 7.11 15.11
C SER A 105 -22.85 8.44 15.81
N SER A 106 -22.46 8.41 17.09
CA SER A 106 -22.06 9.60 17.85
C SER A 106 -20.74 10.16 17.33
N GLN A 107 -20.62 11.50 17.24
CA GLN A 107 -19.47 12.18 16.64
C GLN A 107 -18.14 11.73 17.26
N ASN A 108 -18.01 11.84 18.58
CA ASN A 108 -16.78 11.56 19.33
C ASN A 108 -16.81 10.18 20.03
N GLY A 109 -17.77 9.32 19.70
CA GLY A 109 -17.93 8.03 20.37
C GLY A 109 -17.03 6.95 19.81
N SER A 110 -16.76 5.96 20.64
CA SER A 110 -16.09 4.70 20.29
C SER A 110 -16.63 3.58 21.16
N TYR A 111 -16.47 2.33 20.70
CA TYR A 111 -16.76 1.17 21.54
C TYR A 111 -15.55 0.89 22.43
N LYS A 112 -15.77 0.81 23.74
CA LYS A 112 -14.68 0.61 24.69
C LYS A 112 -14.38 -0.87 24.88
N LEU A 113 -13.15 -1.27 24.59
CA LEU A 113 -12.67 -2.63 24.79
C LEU A 113 -12.25 -2.89 26.24
N SER A 114 -12.12 -4.17 26.59
CA SER A 114 -11.92 -4.60 27.99
C SER A 114 -10.51 -4.37 28.52
N ASN A 115 -9.52 -4.25 27.62
CA ASN A 115 -8.11 -4.18 28.00
C ASN A 115 -7.45 -2.87 27.53
N THR A 116 -6.23 -2.63 27.99
CA THR A 116 -5.31 -1.59 27.50
C THR A 116 -4.73 -1.97 26.15
N MET A 117 -4.18 -1.01 25.39
CA MET A 117 -3.65 -1.24 24.05
C MET A 117 -2.56 -2.31 24.03
N ASN A 118 -1.60 -2.24 24.96
CA ASN A 118 -0.48 -3.18 25.05
C ASN A 118 -0.90 -4.66 25.27
N TYR A 119 -2.12 -4.92 25.79
CA TYR A 119 -2.62 -6.27 25.89
C TYR A 119 -2.80 -6.93 24.52
N TYR A 120 -3.17 -6.13 23.51
CA TYR A 120 -3.44 -6.63 22.16
C TYR A 120 -2.19 -6.71 21.28
N ASN A 121 -1.12 -6.00 21.63
CA ASN A 121 0.18 -6.11 20.97
C ASN A 121 1.32 -6.14 22.00
N PRO A 122 1.47 -7.23 22.78
CA PRO A 122 2.49 -7.30 23.81
C PRO A 122 3.89 -7.40 23.18
N TYR A 123 4.76 -6.44 23.55
CA TYR A 123 6.16 -6.46 23.12
C TYR A 123 6.90 -7.67 23.66
N ILE A 124 7.71 -8.34 22.81
CA ILE A 124 8.53 -9.54 23.12
C ILE A 124 7.72 -10.85 23.20
N GLU A 125 6.40 -10.84 23.16
CA GLU A 125 5.58 -12.06 23.22
C GLU A 125 5.06 -12.48 21.82
N ASN A 126 5.96 -12.62 20.83
CA ASN A 126 5.59 -12.94 19.44
C ASN A 126 4.65 -14.14 19.28
N ASP A 127 4.80 -15.16 20.14
CA ASP A 127 3.97 -16.38 20.10
C ASP A 127 2.48 -16.11 20.41
N VAL A 128 2.16 -14.97 21.02
CA VAL A 128 0.78 -14.61 21.38
C VAL A 128 0.26 -13.37 20.63
N GLN A 129 1.13 -12.62 19.97
CA GLN A 129 0.80 -11.36 19.30
C GLN A 129 -0.32 -11.55 18.28
N GLU A 130 -0.19 -12.45 17.33
CA GLU A 130 -1.19 -12.70 16.29
C GLU A 130 -2.55 -13.08 16.89
N ARG A 131 -2.54 -13.90 17.94
CA ARG A 131 -3.77 -14.25 18.66
C ARG A 131 -4.40 -13.03 19.33
N ARG A 132 -3.61 -12.15 19.95
CA ARG A 132 -4.12 -10.92 20.60
C ARG A 132 -4.72 -9.94 19.59
N ILE A 133 -4.10 -9.80 18.44
CA ILE A 133 -4.65 -8.99 17.35
C ILE A 133 -5.97 -9.60 16.83
N THR A 134 -6.05 -10.93 16.72
CA THR A 134 -7.31 -11.62 16.37
C THR A 134 -8.39 -11.45 17.44
N GLU A 135 -8.02 -11.50 18.72
CA GLU A 135 -8.92 -11.22 19.86
C GLU A 135 -9.43 -9.76 19.81
N LEU A 136 -8.57 -8.79 19.46
CA LEU A 136 -8.98 -7.39 19.24
C LEU A 136 -10.08 -7.29 18.19
N PHE A 137 -9.88 -7.92 17.04
CA PHE A 137 -10.87 -7.92 15.96
C PHE A 137 -12.19 -8.54 16.40
N GLN A 138 -12.15 -9.70 17.07
CA GLN A 138 -13.32 -10.37 17.58
C GLN A 138 -14.07 -9.53 18.62
N GLU A 139 -13.37 -8.98 19.61
CA GLU A 139 -13.98 -8.17 20.67
C GLU A 139 -14.62 -6.91 20.12
N SER A 140 -13.96 -6.25 19.15
CA SER A 140 -14.49 -5.06 18.47
C SER A 140 -15.87 -5.33 17.83
N ILE A 141 -15.98 -6.44 17.08
CA ILE A 141 -17.20 -6.84 16.41
C ILE A 141 -18.31 -7.17 17.44
N ILE A 142 -17.98 -7.95 18.47
CA ILE A 142 -18.92 -8.38 19.49
C ILE A 142 -19.44 -7.17 20.27
N THR A 143 -18.54 -6.26 20.68
CA THR A 143 -18.92 -5.05 21.45
C THR A 143 -19.83 -4.13 20.62
N ALA A 144 -19.45 -3.87 19.36
CA ALA A 144 -20.25 -3.05 18.46
C ALA A 144 -21.64 -3.65 18.20
N TYR A 145 -21.73 -4.98 18.05
CA TYR A 145 -23.02 -5.66 17.93
C TYR A 145 -23.87 -5.55 19.19
N GLN A 146 -23.27 -5.72 20.36
CA GLN A 146 -23.99 -5.67 21.64
C GLN A 146 -24.54 -4.28 21.95
N GLU A 147 -23.82 -3.23 21.58
CA GLU A 147 -24.22 -1.84 21.85
C GLU A 147 -25.21 -1.30 20.81
N ASP A 148 -24.95 -1.51 19.50
CA ASP A 148 -25.72 -0.87 18.43
C ASP A 148 -26.51 -1.86 17.55
N SER A 149 -26.44 -3.17 17.80
CA SER A 149 -27.12 -4.21 17.01
C SER A 149 -26.84 -4.11 15.51
N ILE A 150 -25.59 -3.86 15.13
CA ILE A 150 -25.17 -3.64 13.75
C ILE A 150 -25.51 -4.86 12.89
N ASN A 151 -26.17 -4.64 11.75
CA ASN A 151 -26.40 -5.69 10.75
C ASN A 151 -25.18 -5.83 9.81
N PHE A 152 -24.20 -6.62 10.19
CA PHE A 152 -22.97 -6.82 9.43
C PHE A 152 -23.20 -7.43 8.03
N SER A 153 -24.28 -8.18 7.82
CA SER A 153 -24.60 -8.75 6.50
C SER A 153 -24.92 -7.69 5.43
N SER A 154 -25.06 -6.43 5.81
CA SER A 154 -25.30 -5.31 4.89
C SER A 154 -24.01 -4.72 4.30
N PHE A 155 -22.85 -5.19 4.74
CA PHE A 155 -21.54 -4.67 4.37
C PHE A 155 -20.67 -5.79 3.77
N ASP A 156 -19.72 -5.38 2.92
CA ASP A 156 -18.83 -6.29 2.21
C ASP A 156 -17.47 -6.42 2.95
N LEU A 157 -17.09 -5.40 3.74
CA LEU A 157 -15.85 -5.36 4.48
C LEU A 157 -16.05 -4.68 5.84
N ILE A 158 -15.45 -5.27 6.89
CA ILE A 158 -15.38 -4.69 8.22
C ILE A 158 -14.00 -4.09 8.43
N VAL A 159 -13.96 -2.84 8.88
CA VAL A 159 -12.74 -2.12 9.23
C VAL A 159 -12.84 -1.66 10.67
N VAL A 160 -11.90 -2.06 11.50
CA VAL A 160 -11.77 -1.62 12.89
C VAL A 160 -10.70 -0.54 12.96
N PHE A 161 -11.10 0.69 13.30
CA PHE A 161 -10.17 1.76 13.63
C PHE A 161 -9.98 1.79 15.14
N HIS A 162 -8.75 1.67 15.59
CA HIS A 162 -8.40 1.75 17.01
C HIS A 162 -7.78 3.11 17.37
N ALA A 163 -7.97 3.55 18.62
CA ALA A 163 -7.31 4.71 19.16
C ALA A 163 -5.79 4.52 19.21
N GLY A 164 -5.03 5.57 19.04
CA GLY A 164 -3.57 5.56 18.99
C GLY A 164 -3.02 5.44 17.56
N ILE A 165 -1.71 5.56 17.43
CA ILE A 165 -1.01 5.42 16.14
C ILE A 165 -0.71 3.97 15.81
N GLY A 166 -0.31 3.70 14.54
CA GLY A 166 0.05 2.37 14.08
C GLY A 166 1.51 2.02 14.29
N GLN A 167 1.79 0.74 14.54
CA GLN A 167 3.15 0.16 14.62
C GLN A 167 3.76 -0.12 13.23
N ASP A 168 3.29 0.56 12.18
CA ASP A 168 3.67 0.26 10.80
C ASP A 168 5.01 0.89 10.38
N PHE A 169 5.49 1.92 11.11
CA PHE A 169 6.72 2.67 10.84
C PHE A 169 7.73 2.59 11.98
N SER A 170 7.89 1.42 12.59
CA SER A 170 8.84 1.26 13.67
C SER A 170 10.28 1.30 13.19
N LEU A 171 11.11 2.06 13.89
CA LEU A 171 12.55 2.01 13.73
C LEU A 171 13.13 1.00 14.75
N PRO A 172 13.72 -0.10 14.31
CA PRO A 172 14.27 -1.09 15.24
C PRO A 172 15.19 -0.45 16.28
N PHE A 173 14.98 -0.75 17.56
CA PHE A 173 15.71 -0.23 18.72
C PHE A 173 15.52 1.29 19.02
N LEU A 174 14.76 2.01 18.22
CA LEU A 174 14.53 3.46 18.41
C LEU A 174 13.05 3.79 18.59
N ASP A 175 12.19 2.80 18.51
CA ASP A 175 10.76 2.96 18.67
C ASP A 175 10.40 3.19 20.15
N PRO A 176 9.82 4.34 20.49
CA PRO A 176 9.42 4.64 21.88
C PRO A 176 8.15 3.89 22.29
N THR A 177 7.32 3.44 21.32
CA THR A 177 5.99 2.86 21.57
C THR A 177 5.82 1.49 20.88
N PRO A 178 6.65 0.49 21.22
CA PRO A 178 6.70 -0.80 20.53
C PRO A 178 5.47 -1.69 20.76
N GLU A 179 4.53 -1.29 21.61
CA GLU A 179 3.27 -1.98 21.88
C GLU A 179 2.05 -1.32 21.19
N ASP A 180 2.28 -0.34 20.31
CA ASP A 180 1.26 0.16 19.39
C ASP A 180 0.83 -0.95 18.42
N ILE A 181 -0.42 -0.90 17.95
CA ILE A 181 -0.99 -2.02 17.19
C ILE A 181 -0.72 -1.84 15.69
N PRO A 182 -0.13 -2.83 15.01
CA PRO A 182 0.12 -2.75 13.58
C PRO A 182 -1.17 -2.87 12.77
N SER A 183 -1.22 -2.17 11.63
CA SER A 183 -2.26 -2.37 10.63
C SER A 183 -2.27 -3.81 10.16
N THR A 184 -3.44 -4.46 10.22
CA THR A 184 -3.53 -5.90 9.99
C THR A 184 -4.73 -6.25 9.11
N TYR A 185 -4.50 -7.03 8.06
CA TYR A 185 -5.57 -7.75 7.38
C TYR A 185 -5.80 -9.07 8.10
N VAL A 186 -6.95 -9.21 8.73
CA VAL A 186 -7.38 -10.42 9.43
C VAL A 186 -8.12 -11.30 8.43
N ASP A 187 -7.52 -12.43 8.06
CA ASP A 187 -8.13 -13.40 7.15
C ASP A 187 -8.74 -14.61 7.89
N GLN A 188 -9.43 -15.46 7.16
CA GLN A 188 -10.05 -16.67 7.72
C GLN A 188 -9.02 -17.61 8.35
N LYS A 189 -7.81 -17.70 7.78
CA LYS A 189 -6.76 -18.56 8.31
C LYS A 189 -6.30 -18.05 9.67
N MET A 190 -6.05 -16.76 9.80
CA MET A 190 -5.68 -16.12 11.06
C MET A 190 -6.75 -16.33 12.14
N ILE A 191 -8.04 -16.17 11.80
CA ILE A 191 -9.14 -16.43 12.73
C ILE A 191 -9.17 -17.91 13.14
N SER A 192 -9.06 -18.82 12.19
CA SER A 192 -9.14 -20.26 12.49
C SER A 192 -7.97 -20.76 13.34
N ASP A 193 -6.77 -20.29 13.07
CA ASP A 193 -5.56 -20.71 13.78
C ASP A 193 -5.54 -20.16 15.22
N ASN A 194 -6.04 -18.96 15.44
CA ASN A 194 -5.97 -18.30 16.74
C ASN A 194 -7.21 -18.49 17.63
N LEU A 195 -8.41 -18.61 17.05
CA LEU A 195 -9.66 -18.77 17.79
C LEU A 195 -10.25 -20.18 17.70
N ASN A 196 -9.73 -21.07 16.85
CA ASN A 196 -10.28 -22.37 16.51
C ASN A 196 -11.73 -22.31 15.98
N GLU A 197 -12.06 -21.24 15.26
CA GLU A 197 -13.37 -20.95 14.67
C GLU A 197 -13.22 -20.68 13.17
N ALA A 198 -14.23 -21.01 12.37
CA ALA A 198 -14.21 -20.72 10.93
C ALA A 198 -14.42 -19.23 10.60
N GLY A 199 -14.74 -18.44 11.60
CA GLY A 199 -15.03 -17.01 11.56
C GLY A 199 -15.78 -16.57 12.81
N ILE A 200 -16.02 -15.28 12.96
CA ILE A 200 -16.76 -14.70 14.09
C ILE A 200 -18.24 -14.75 13.76
N THR A 201 -19.01 -15.50 14.54
CA THR A 201 -20.45 -15.67 14.32
C THR A 201 -21.27 -14.62 15.05
N ILE A 202 -22.01 -13.79 14.32
CA ILE A 202 -22.94 -12.79 14.85
C ILE A 202 -24.36 -13.10 14.32
N GLY A 203 -25.19 -13.63 15.18
CA GLY A 203 -26.52 -14.13 14.78
C GLY A 203 -26.40 -15.28 13.78
N GLU A 204 -26.90 -15.09 12.55
CA GLU A 204 -26.75 -16.05 11.44
C GLU A 204 -25.61 -15.69 10.47
N HIS A 205 -24.90 -14.57 10.71
CA HIS A 205 -23.84 -14.08 9.84
C HIS A 205 -22.47 -14.52 10.34
N LEU A 206 -21.64 -15.00 9.42
CA LEU A 206 -20.25 -15.38 9.67
C LEU A 206 -19.33 -14.31 9.09
N ILE A 207 -18.48 -13.74 9.93
CA ILE A 207 -17.44 -12.77 9.55
C ILE A 207 -16.11 -13.52 9.54
N ASP A 208 -15.54 -13.69 8.37
CA ASP A 208 -14.33 -14.49 8.15
C ASP A 208 -13.09 -13.64 7.80
N ARG A 209 -13.24 -12.33 7.70
CA ARG A 209 -12.15 -11.40 7.37
C ARG A 209 -12.50 -9.97 7.74
N GLY A 210 -11.47 -9.14 7.83
CA GLY A 210 -11.59 -7.70 8.02
C GLY A 210 -10.23 -7.02 8.16
N ILE A 211 -10.24 -5.76 8.56
CA ILE A 211 -9.05 -4.93 8.67
C ILE A 211 -9.01 -4.28 10.04
N ILE A 212 -7.84 -4.20 10.63
CA ILE A 212 -7.52 -3.36 11.79
C ILE A 212 -6.62 -2.24 11.30
N LEU A 213 -6.94 -1.00 11.66
CA LEU A 213 -6.16 0.20 11.35
C LEU A 213 -6.09 1.12 12.57
N PRO A 214 -5.00 1.88 12.73
CA PRO A 214 -4.91 2.92 13.74
C PRO A 214 -5.80 4.13 13.37
N GLU A 215 -5.98 5.03 14.32
CA GLU A 215 -6.61 6.32 14.01
C GLU A 215 -5.73 7.20 13.11
N SER A 216 -4.40 7.06 13.19
CA SER A 216 -3.44 7.85 12.41
C SER A 216 -2.11 7.11 12.29
N GLN A 217 -1.34 7.46 11.26
CA GLN A 217 0.07 7.12 11.11
C GLN A 217 0.98 8.33 11.44
N ASN A 218 0.37 9.45 11.87
CA ASN A 218 1.10 10.68 12.08
C ASN A 218 1.60 10.81 13.52
N HIS A 219 2.82 10.35 13.76
CA HIS A 219 3.48 10.38 15.07
C HIS A 219 3.65 11.78 15.68
N LEU A 220 3.64 12.83 14.87
CA LEU A 220 3.78 14.20 15.36
C LEU A 220 2.67 14.62 16.33
N LEU A 221 1.47 14.08 16.14
CA LEU A 221 0.30 14.45 16.94
C LEU A 221 0.36 13.93 18.37
N TYR A 222 1.33 13.06 18.69
CA TYR A 222 1.46 12.38 19.97
C TYR A 222 2.75 12.68 20.73
N ASP A 223 3.42 13.78 20.46
CA ASP A 223 4.65 14.22 21.16
C ASP A 223 5.82 13.20 21.14
N ILE A 224 5.82 12.27 20.21
CA ILE A 224 6.90 11.27 20.06
C ILE A 224 7.93 11.63 18.99
N ALA A 225 7.66 12.66 18.20
CA ALA A 225 8.53 13.09 17.10
C ALA A 225 9.96 13.39 17.56
N GLU A 226 10.14 14.07 18.70
CA GLU A 226 11.47 14.38 19.26
C GLU A 226 12.24 13.10 19.62
N SER A 227 11.57 12.09 20.17
CA SER A 227 12.17 10.81 20.52
C SER A 227 12.60 10.01 19.28
N MET A 228 11.81 10.06 18.20
CA MET A 228 12.08 9.33 16.95
C MET A 228 13.09 10.05 16.05
N PHE A 229 13.01 11.38 15.94
CA PHE A 229 13.75 12.12 14.92
C PHE A 229 14.86 13.02 15.48
N GLY A 230 14.82 13.34 16.77
CA GLY A 230 15.83 14.18 17.46
C GLY A 230 15.82 15.64 17.01
N ASP A 231 16.65 16.47 17.67
CA ASP A 231 16.67 17.93 17.51
C ASP A 231 17.19 18.44 16.13
N ALA A 232 17.77 17.56 15.31
CA ALA A 232 18.46 17.95 14.08
C ALA A 232 17.59 17.94 12.82
N THR A 233 16.34 17.50 12.93
CA THR A 233 15.42 17.33 11.80
C THR A 233 14.16 18.14 11.99
N ASP A 234 13.61 18.66 10.89
CA ASP A 234 12.29 19.29 10.92
C ASP A 234 11.22 18.18 11.04
N PRO A 235 10.50 18.06 12.17
CA PRO A 235 9.54 17.01 12.36
C PRO A 235 8.38 17.08 11.35
N CYS A 236 8.05 18.26 10.82
CA CYS A 236 7.00 18.42 9.81
C CYS A 236 7.32 17.70 8.48
N GLU A 237 8.57 17.37 8.22
CA GLU A 237 8.97 16.52 7.08
C GLU A 237 8.63 15.03 7.28
N TYR A 238 8.35 14.59 8.49
CA TYR A 238 8.17 13.17 8.83
C TYR A 238 6.71 12.76 9.12
N GLN A 239 5.77 13.58 8.67
CA GLN A 239 4.36 13.25 8.77
C GLN A 239 3.98 12.14 7.81
N TYR A 240 3.08 11.24 8.21
CA TYR A 240 2.51 10.18 7.39
C TYR A 240 0.99 10.14 7.51
N GLY A 241 0.30 9.97 6.37
CA GLY A 241 -1.14 9.81 6.28
C GLY A 241 -1.58 8.35 6.31
N LEU A 242 -2.82 8.14 6.70
CA LEU A 242 -3.43 6.82 6.84
C LEU A 242 -3.84 6.21 5.49
N THR A 243 -4.14 7.02 4.48
CA THR A 243 -4.74 6.59 3.19
C THR A 243 -3.95 5.46 2.53
N GLY A 244 -2.61 5.53 2.54
CA GLY A 244 -1.77 4.53 1.87
C GLY A 244 -1.83 3.16 2.54
N THR A 245 -1.71 3.11 3.85
CA THR A 245 -1.87 1.89 4.64
C THR A 245 -3.30 1.34 4.49
N PHE A 246 -4.30 2.21 4.51
CA PHE A 246 -5.69 1.80 4.30
C PHE A 246 -5.89 1.19 2.89
N ALA A 247 -5.32 1.80 1.84
CA ALA A 247 -5.39 1.26 0.49
C ALA A 247 -4.68 -0.10 0.36
N LEU A 248 -3.53 -0.27 1.01
CA LEU A 248 -2.81 -1.54 1.09
C LEU A 248 -3.67 -2.64 1.71
N MET A 249 -4.28 -2.37 2.88
CA MET A 249 -5.14 -3.33 3.58
C MET A 249 -6.40 -3.69 2.79
N VAL A 250 -7.01 -2.72 2.12
CA VAL A 250 -8.14 -3.00 1.20
C VAL A 250 -7.65 -3.77 -0.03
N GLY A 251 -6.43 -3.53 -0.51
CA GLY A 251 -5.82 -4.36 -1.53
C GLY A 251 -5.84 -5.84 -1.18
N PHE A 252 -5.46 -6.22 0.04
CA PHE A 252 -5.60 -7.60 0.54
C PHE A 252 -7.06 -8.07 0.55
N ALA A 253 -7.97 -7.24 1.06
CA ALA A 253 -9.37 -7.61 1.20
C ALA A 253 -10.06 -7.89 -0.15
N ILE A 254 -9.60 -7.26 -1.23
CA ILE A 254 -10.10 -7.51 -2.60
C ILE A 254 -9.29 -8.56 -3.35
N GLY A 255 -8.31 -9.20 -2.69
CA GLY A 255 -7.56 -10.33 -3.22
C GLY A 255 -6.28 -9.99 -3.97
N LEU A 256 -5.74 -8.77 -3.85
CA LEU A 256 -4.41 -8.46 -4.35
C LEU A 256 -3.36 -9.09 -3.42
N PRO A 257 -2.46 -9.93 -3.94
CA PRO A 257 -1.43 -10.54 -3.12
C PRO A 257 -0.33 -9.54 -2.75
N PRO A 258 0.35 -9.73 -1.60
CA PRO A 258 1.54 -8.96 -1.26
C PRO A 258 2.65 -9.22 -2.26
N LEU A 259 3.45 -8.18 -2.53
CA LEU A 259 4.61 -8.27 -3.40
C LEU A 259 5.93 -8.05 -2.65
N TRP A 260 5.90 -8.15 -1.34
CA TRP A 260 7.08 -8.18 -0.46
C TRP A 260 7.21 -9.56 0.22
N ASN A 261 8.33 -9.80 0.86
CA ASN A 261 8.48 -10.99 1.71
C ASN A 261 7.74 -10.76 3.03
N ILE A 262 6.60 -11.41 3.22
CA ILE A 262 5.76 -11.24 4.42
C ILE A 262 6.38 -11.82 5.70
N GLU A 263 7.39 -12.69 5.61
CA GLU A 263 8.06 -13.25 6.79
C GLU A 263 9.19 -12.34 7.29
N SER A 264 9.96 -11.74 6.37
CA SER A 264 11.07 -10.86 6.73
C SER A 264 10.71 -9.37 6.74
N GLY A 265 9.60 -8.98 6.09
CA GLY A 265 9.23 -7.59 5.86
C GLY A 265 10.03 -6.90 4.75
N GLU A 266 10.92 -7.63 4.08
CA GLU A 266 11.77 -7.06 3.03
C GLU A 266 10.96 -6.76 1.76
N SER A 267 11.15 -5.56 1.21
CA SER A 267 10.55 -5.13 -0.06
C SER A 267 10.99 -6.00 -1.23
N ARG A 268 10.24 -6.00 -2.34
CA ARG A 268 10.59 -6.71 -3.58
C ARG A 268 10.27 -5.91 -4.84
N VAL A 269 9.27 -5.05 -4.79
CA VAL A 269 8.92 -4.14 -5.91
C VAL A 269 9.02 -2.67 -5.51
N GLY A 270 9.45 -2.41 -4.29
CA GLY A 270 9.74 -1.07 -3.79
C GLY A 270 8.55 -0.12 -3.83
N VAL A 271 8.89 1.15 -4.02
CA VAL A 271 7.93 2.26 -4.08
C VAL A 271 7.06 2.25 -5.35
N PHE A 272 7.26 1.29 -6.26
CA PHE A 272 6.60 1.27 -7.57
C PHE A 272 5.23 0.59 -7.57
N GLY A 273 4.82 -0.06 -6.49
CA GLY A 273 3.53 -0.74 -6.39
C GLY A 273 2.87 -0.66 -5.02
N LEU A 274 1.52 -0.51 -4.99
CA LEU A 274 0.73 -0.43 -3.75
C LEU A 274 1.01 -1.61 -2.80
N MET A 275 1.08 -2.82 -3.35
CA MET A 275 1.20 -4.04 -2.55
C MET A 275 2.63 -4.28 -2.03
N ASP A 276 3.40 -3.20 -1.86
CA ASP A 276 4.72 -3.11 -1.25
C ASP A 276 4.93 -1.68 -0.71
N GLN A 277 6.15 -1.16 -0.67
CA GLN A 277 6.50 0.16 -0.14
C GLN A 277 5.81 1.33 -0.86
N GLY A 278 5.26 1.11 -2.06
CA GLY A 278 4.46 2.10 -2.77
C GLY A 278 3.24 2.62 -2.02
N SER A 279 2.75 1.89 -1.00
CA SER A 279 1.73 2.37 -0.06
C SER A 279 2.17 3.62 0.70
N ASN A 280 3.48 3.80 0.91
CA ASN A 280 4.06 4.92 1.67
C ASN A 280 4.37 6.15 0.82
N ASN A 281 4.14 6.08 -0.50
CA ASN A 281 4.42 7.19 -1.40
C ASN A 281 3.62 8.44 -1.03
N GLY A 282 4.23 9.60 -1.30
CA GLY A 282 3.62 10.86 -0.94
C GLY A 282 3.32 10.98 0.56
N ARG A 283 4.16 10.41 1.40
CA ARG A 283 3.94 10.37 2.85
C ARG A 283 2.61 9.67 3.21
N GLY A 284 2.28 8.58 2.52
CA GLY A 284 1.06 7.80 2.75
C GLY A 284 -0.23 8.44 2.25
N ILE A 285 -0.19 9.65 1.68
CA ILE A 285 -1.38 10.32 1.13
C ILE A 285 -1.50 10.18 -0.39
N ILE A 286 -0.43 9.74 -1.08
CA ILE A 286 -0.41 9.46 -2.52
C ILE A 286 0.19 8.07 -2.75
N PRO A 287 -0.45 7.00 -2.30
CA PRO A 287 0.06 5.65 -2.53
C PRO A 287 0.19 5.35 -4.03
N ALA A 288 1.25 4.64 -4.40
CA ALA A 288 1.42 4.20 -5.79
C ALA A 288 0.23 3.34 -6.25
N PRO A 289 -0.16 3.42 -7.52
CA PRO A 289 -1.06 2.42 -8.10
C PRO A 289 -0.48 1.00 -7.97
N PRO A 290 -1.32 -0.02 -7.91
CA PRO A 290 -0.86 -1.40 -7.99
C PRO A 290 -0.01 -1.63 -9.25
N THR A 291 0.92 -2.58 -9.24
CA THR A 291 1.76 -2.91 -10.40
C THR A 291 0.92 -3.24 -11.64
N ALA A 292 1.52 -3.17 -12.81
CA ALA A 292 0.85 -3.56 -14.05
C ALA A 292 0.22 -4.97 -13.97
N TRP A 293 0.94 -5.92 -13.38
CA TRP A 293 0.44 -7.27 -13.16
C TRP A 293 -0.78 -7.28 -12.22
N SER A 294 -0.69 -6.58 -11.08
CA SER A 294 -1.79 -6.53 -10.10
C SER A 294 -3.07 -5.95 -10.69
N ARG A 295 -2.97 -4.92 -11.55
CA ARG A 295 -4.14 -4.33 -12.22
C ARG A 295 -4.73 -5.25 -13.29
N ILE A 296 -3.91 -6.01 -14.01
CA ILE A 296 -4.38 -7.06 -14.93
C ILE A 296 -5.04 -8.19 -14.13
N TYR A 297 -4.42 -8.63 -13.05
CA TYR A 297 -4.94 -9.67 -12.17
C TYR A 297 -6.32 -9.29 -11.58
N ALA A 298 -6.49 -8.05 -11.15
CA ALA A 298 -7.77 -7.50 -10.70
C ALA A 298 -8.78 -7.29 -11.85
N GLY A 299 -8.39 -7.50 -13.10
CA GLY A 299 -9.24 -7.27 -14.28
C GLY A 299 -9.48 -5.79 -14.61
N TRP A 300 -8.68 -4.88 -14.02
CA TRP A 300 -8.81 -3.46 -14.27
C TRP A 300 -8.19 -3.04 -15.60
N GLU A 301 -7.22 -3.78 -16.11
CA GLU A 301 -6.55 -3.52 -17.38
C GLU A 301 -6.41 -4.80 -18.22
N VAL A 302 -6.30 -4.61 -19.52
CA VAL A 302 -6.03 -5.69 -20.48
C VAL A 302 -4.78 -5.29 -21.26
N PRO A 303 -3.69 -6.08 -21.19
CA PRO A 303 -2.46 -5.73 -21.90
C PRO A 303 -2.62 -5.91 -23.40
N VAL A 304 -1.81 -5.15 -24.16
CA VAL A 304 -1.73 -5.23 -25.61
C VAL A 304 -0.45 -5.95 -26.01
N GLU A 305 -0.55 -6.99 -26.84
CA GLU A 305 0.61 -7.64 -27.43
C GLU A 305 0.93 -6.99 -28.79
N PRO A 306 2.13 -6.41 -28.99
CA PRO A 306 2.51 -5.80 -30.25
C PRO A 306 2.82 -6.83 -31.32
N ASP A 307 2.64 -6.48 -32.60
CA ASP A 307 3.14 -7.29 -33.71
C ASP A 307 4.67 -7.33 -33.65
N PHE A 308 5.24 -8.44 -34.09
CA PHE A 308 6.70 -8.62 -34.19
C PHE A 308 7.34 -7.52 -35.06
N ASN A 309 8.39 -6.87 -34.56
CA ASN A 309 9.08 -5.74 -35.21
C ASN A 309 8.21 -4.49 -35.43
N SER A 310 7.17 -4.30 -34.66
CA SER A 310 6.38 -3.07 -34.70
C SER A 310 6.99 -1.96 -33.81
N GLU A 311 6.72 -0.71 -34.16
CA GLU A 311 6.93 0.43 -33.27
C GLU A 311 5.58 0.78 -32.61
N MET A 312 5.59 0.90 -31.29
CA MET A 312 4.42 1.35 -30.53
C MET A 312 4.73 2.64 -29.77
N TYR A 313 3.78 3.54 -29.78
CA TYR A 313 3.75 4.65 -28.82
C TYR A 313 2.99 4.20 -27.56
N LEU A 314 3.65 4.27 -26.41
CA LEU A 314 3.05 3.97 -25.12
C LEU A 314 2.70 5.29 -24.43
N PRO A 315 1.42 5.70 -24.42
CA PRO A 315 1.00 6.90 -23.74
C PRO A 315 1.20 6.76 -22.23
N LEU A 316 1.04 7.87 -21.50
CA LEU A 316 0.96 7.83 -20.06
C LEU A 316 -0.23 6.96 -19.62
N ARG A 317 -0.19 6.48 -18.39
CA ARG A 317 -1.13 5.53 -17.80
C ARG A 317 -2.62 5.95 -17.81
N ASP A 318 -2.97 7.13 -18.29
CA ASP A 318 -4.34 7.66 -18.27
C ASP A 318 -5.41 6.73 -18.86
N ASP A 319 -5.05 5.94 -19.88
CA ASP A 319 -5.96 5.06 -20.64
C ASP A 319 -5.70 3.57 -20.42
N GLY A 320 -4.93 3.18 -19.41
CA GLY A 320 -4.72 1.77 -19.11
C GLY A 320 -3.90 1.01 -20.16
N ASN A 321 -2.88 1.63 -20.73
CA ASN A 321 -2.07 0.98 -21.76
C ASN A 321 -0.87 0.25 -21.14
N ILE A 322 -0.93 -1.08 -21.15
CA ILE A 322 0.18 -1.97 -20.80
C ILE A 322 0.54 -2.79 -22.01
N ILE A 323 1.84 -2.83 -22.34
CA ILE A 323 2.35 -3.70 -23.39
C ILE A 323 2.82 -5.00 -22.76
N LYS A 324 2.38 -6.14 -23.31
CA LYS A 324 2.88 -7.47 -22.96
C LYS A 324 3.79 -7.98 -24.06
N ILE A 325 5.03 -8.35 -23.70
CA ILE A 325 6.01 -8.95 -24.61
C ILE A 325 6.31 -10.37 -24.11
N PRO A 326 5.82 -11.41 -24.78
CA PRO A 326 6.06 -12.78 -24.36
C PRO A 326 7.53 -13.19 -24.60
N ILE A 327 8.10 -13.95 -23.65
CA ILE A 327 9.41 -14.61 -23.74
C ILE A 327 9.19 -16.11 -23.97
N THR A 328 8.35 -16.71 -23.13
CA THR A 328 7.91 -18.11 -23.20
C THR A 328 6.40 -18.18 -23.00
N ASP A 329 5.83 -19.38 -22.90
CA ASP A 329 4.39 -19.55 -22.59
C ASP A 329 4.03 -19.09 -21.16
N GLN A 330 5.00 -18.96 -20.25
CA GLN A 330 4.80 -18.62 -18.85
C GLN A 330 5.60 -17.38 -18.40
N GLU A 331 6.51 -16.88 -19.23
CA GLU A 331 7.38 -15.76 -18.92
C GLU A 331 7.18 -14.63 -19.93
N TYR A 332 7.05 -13.39 -19.44
CA TYR A 332 6.82 -12.22 -20.30
C TYR A 332 7.19 -10.93 -19.59
N TYR A 333 7.39 -9.86 -20.37
CA TYR A 333 7.50 -8.50 -19.83
C TYR A 333 6.16 -7.77 -19.91
N LEU A 334 5.86 -6.98 -18.87
CA LEU A 334 4.83 -5.95 -18.91
C LEU A 334 5.51 -4.59 -18.87
N ILE A 335 5.13 -3.70 -19.77
CA ILE A 335 5.72 -2.36 -19.89
C ILE A 335 4.61 -1.34 -19.75
N GLU A 336 4.81 -0.38 -18.85
CA GLU A 336 3.91 0.74 -18.61
C GLU A 336 4.68 2.07 -18.58
N ASN A 337 3.99 3.18 -18.90
CA ASN A 337 4.56 4.52 -18.86
C ASN A 337 3.93 5.30 -17.72
N ARG A 338 4.73 5.78 -16.78
CA ARG A 338 4.31 6.45 -15.55
C ARG A 338 4.86 7.87 -15.46
N SER A 339 4.17 8.75 -14.76
CA SER A 339 4.63 10.14 -14.63
C SER A 339 4.33 10.74 -13.26
N ASN A 340 5.38 11.20 -12.59
CA ASN A 340 5.29 11.90 -11.31
C ASN A 340 5.04 13.42 -11.47
N HIS A 341 4.66 13.87 -12.64
CA HIS A 341 4.46 15.30 -12.88
C HIS A 341 3.10 15.77 -12.33
N VAL A 342 3.11 16.78 -11.48
CA VAL A 342 1.91 17.52 -11.03
C VAL A 342 1.35 18.42 -12.16
N ARG A 343 2.21 18.80 -13.10
CA ARG A 343 1.91 19.50 -14.35
C ARG A 343 3.02 19.21 -15.37
N PRO A 344 2.80 19.38 -16.67
CA PRO A 344 3.76 18.98 -17.70
C PRO A 344 5.20 19.41 -17.41
N GLY A 345 6.08 18.44 -17.20
CA GLY A 345 7.52 18.62 -16.93
C GLY A 345 7.89 19.10 -15.52
N VAL A 346 6.96 19.09 -14.57
CA VAL A 346 7.19 19.60 -13.20
C VAL A 346 6.76 18.57 -12.16
N SER A 347 7.71 18.03 -11.40
CA SER A 347 7.48 17.19 -10.23
C SER A 347 7.45 18.00 -8.93
N ILE A 348 7.04 17.39 -7.82
CA ILE A 348 7.10 18.00 -6.48
C ILE A 348 8.54 18.41 -6.14
N ASP A 349 9.53 17.55 -6.40
CA ASP A 349 10.92 17.86 -6.12
C ASP A 349 11.45 19.03 -6.94
N SER A 350 10.98 19.17 -8.19
CA SER A 350 11.31 20.33 -9.02
C SER A 350 10.77 21.62 -8.42
N ILE A 351 9.57 21.59 -7.82
CA ILE A 351 8.98 22.74 -7.14
C ILE A 351 9.78 23.08 -5.88
N ARG A 352 10.06 22.09 -5.03
CA ARG A 352 10.89 22.27 -3.81
C ARG A 352 12.24 22.91 -4.13
N TYR A 353 12.95 22.35 -5.11
CA TYR A 353 14.24 22.87 -5.55
C TYR A 353 14.13 24.34 -6.03
N LEU A 354 13.12 24.67 -6.82
CA LEU A 354 12.93 26.01 -7.35
C LEU A 354 12.68 27.02 -6.21
N ILE A 355 11.77 26.69 -5.28
CA ILE A 355 11.45 27.58 -4.16
C ILE A 355 12.68 27.76 -3.25
N GLY A 356 13.37 26.70 -2.87
CA GLY A 356 14.58 26.78 -2.06
C GLY A 356 15.66 27.65 -2.68
N THR A 357 15.91 27.51 -4.00
CA THR A 357 16.92 28.32 -4.71
C THR A 357 16.49 29.78 -4.87
N MET A 358 15.20 30.06 -5.06
CA MET A 358 14.70 31.44 -5.20
C MET A 358 14.68 32.20 -3.86
N SER A 359 14.41 31.51 -2.75
CA SER A 359 14.37 32.12 -1.42
C SER A 359 15.74 32.42 -0.84
N ASN A 360 16.81 31.97 -1.48
CA ASN A 360 18.19 32.06 -0.95
C ASN A 360 18.31 31.45 0.45
N SER A 361 17.47 30.46 0.72
CA SER A 361 17.39 29.71 1.99
C SER A 361 18.22 28.43 1.86
N ASP A 362 18.95 28.08 2.92
CA ASP A 362 19.59 26.78 3.04
C ASP A 362 18.56 25.65 3.32
N THR A 363 17.31 26.02 3.58
CA THR A 363 16.19 25.10 3.82
C THR A 363 15.23 25.08 2.62
N TYR A 364 14.89 23.89 2.17
CA TYR A 364 13.82 23.67 1.20
C TYR A 364 12.47 23.61 1.92
N PRO A 365 11.35 23.98 1.26
CA PRO A 365 10.02 23.76 1.83
C PRO A 365 9.80 22.29 2.13
N SER A 366 8.99 21.99 3.13
CA SER A 366 8.65 20.62 3.45
C SER A 366 7.98 19.91 2.27
N TYR A 367 8.20 18.61 2.14
CA TYR A 367 7.52 17.83 1.11
C TYR A 367 6.00 17.89 1.28
N SER A 368 5.55 17.78 2.54
CA SER A 368 4.13 17.84 2.89
C SER A 368 3.50 19.19 2.56
N GLU A 369 4.22 20.30 2.76
CA GLU A 369 3.78 21.65 2.38
C GLU A 369 3.51 21.75 0.87
N ILE A 370 4.52 21.45 0.06
CA ILE A 370 4.39 21.54 -1.40
C ILE A 370 3.34 20.58 -1.94
N LEU A 371 3.25 19.37 -1.37
CA LEU A 371 2.30 18.37 -1.80
C LEU A 371 0.87 18.83 -1.57
N GLN A 372 0.57 19.38 -0.41
CA GLN A 372 -0.77 19.86 -0.07
C GLN A 372 -1.16 21.15 -0.80
N ASP A 373 -0.20 21.99 -1.17
CA ASP A 373 -0.41 23.20 -1.96
C ASP A 373 -0.38 22.94 -3.48
N SER A 374 -0.14 21.70 -3.90
CA SER A 374 -0.08 21.39 -5.33
C SER A 374 -1.45 21.45 -5.99
N SER A 375 -1.48 22.00 -7.20
CA SER A 375 -2.71 22.15 -7.98
C SER A 375 -3.37 20.78 -8.23
N GLY A 376 -4.63 20.67 -7.84
CA GLY A 376 -5.46 19.46 -8.02
C GLY A 376 -5.42 18.47 -6.88
N ILE A 377 -4.61 18.71 -5.83
CA ILE A 377 -4.70 17.97 -4.58
C ILE A 377 -5.71 18.68 -3.68
N GLU A 378 -6.75 17.98 -3.25
CA GLU A 378 -7.87 18.57 -2.52
C GLU A 378 -7.93 17.98 -1.11
N LYS A 379 -7.99 18.88 -0.12
CA LYS A 379 -8.29 18.54 1.28
C LYS A 379 -9.74 18.85 1.55
N ASP A 380 -10.36 18.05 2.36
CA ASP A 380 -11.69 18.34 2.88
C ASP A 380 -11.64 19.28 4.12
N ILE A 381 -12.81 19.52 4.71
CA ILE A 381 -12.92 20.37 5.90
C ILE A 381 -12.23 19.79 7.14
N ASN A 382 -12.03 18.47 7.18
CA ASN A 382 -11.38 17.74 8.27
C ASN A 382 -9.86 17.66 8.07
N GLY A 383 -9.33 18.25 6.99
CA GLY A 383 -7.91 18.29 6.69
C GLY A 383 -7.36 17.04 6.01
N VAL A 384 -8.18 16.06 5.73
CA VAL A 384 -7.80 14.83 5.00
C VAL A 384 -7.68 15.11 3.51
N VAL A 385 -6.62 14.59 2.86
CA VAL A 385 -6.47 14.66 1.40
C VAL A 385 -7.42 13.65 0.76
N VAL A 386 -8.52 14.15 0.20
CA VAL A 386 -9.60 13.31 -0.35
C VAL A 386 -9.56 13.17 -1.86
N SER A 387 -8.74 13.93 -2.56
CA SER A 387 -8.60 13.85 -4.01
C SER A 387 -7.18 14.18 -4.47
N VAL A 388 -6.66 13.35 -5.35
CA VAL A 388 -5.34 13.51 -5.98
C VAL A 388 -5.51 13.32 -7.49
N PRO A 389 -5.03 14.24 -8.32
CA PRO A 389 -5.25 14.19 -9.78
C PRO A 389 -4.54 13.01 -10.44
N ASN A 390 -3.44 12.55 -9.87
CA ASN A 390 -2.65 11.43 -10.38
C ASN A 390 -1.81 10.82 -9.25
N TYR A 391 -2.06 9.57 -8.93
CA TYR A 391 -1.33 8.87 -7.86
C TYR A 391 0.11 8.48 -8.25
N ASP A 392 0.52 8.68 -9.50
CA ASP A 392 1.93 8.57 -9.91
C ASP A 392 2.80 9.74 -9.43
N ILE A 393 2.19 10.83 -8.95
CA ILE A 393 2.91 12.00 -8.41
C ILE A 393 3.87 11.62 -7.27
N GLY A 394 3.54 10.56 -6.53
CA GLY A 394 4.39 10.01 -5.46
C GLY A 394 5.60 9.19 -5.95
N LEU A 395 5.72 8.91 -7.25
CA LEU A 395 6.84 8.14 -7.80
C LEU A 395 8.13 8.98 -7.84
N PRO A 396 9.31 8.31 -7.76
CA PRO A 396 10.61 9.01 -7.72
C PRO A 396 10.98 9.70 -9.04
N ALA A 397 10.42 9.26 -10.18
CA ALA A 397 10.64 9.89 -11.48
C ALA A 397 9.47 9.63 -12.45
N SER A 398 9.61 10.15 -13.68
CA SER A 398 8.75 9.82 -14.81
C SER A 398 9.50 8.96 -15.81
N GLY A 399 8.90 7.87 -16.29
CA GLY A 399 9.53 6.95 -17.24
C GLY A 399 8.73 5.67 -17.40
N LEU A 400 9.34 4.69 -18.11
CA LEU A 400 8.76 3.37 -18.20
C LEU A 400 9.13 2.56 -16.96
N LEU A 401 8.23 1.67 -16.56
CA LEU A 401 8.49 0.53 -15.70
C LEU A 401 8.40 -0.73 -16.57
N ILE A 402 9.38 -1.61 -16.46
CA ILE A 402 9.46 -2.89 -17.15
C ILE A 402 9.41 -3.99 -16.10
N TRP A 403 8.33 -4.73 -16.07
CA TRP A 403 8.09 -5.82 -15.13
C TRP A 403 8.38 -7.16 -15.79
N HIS A 404 9.23 -7.96 -15.21
CA HIS A 404 9.44 -9.36 -15.59
C HIS A 404 8.46 -10.23 -14.82
N ILE A 405 7.64 -10.99 -15.51
CA ILE A 405 6.59 -11.82 -14.92
C ILE A 405 6.89 -13.30 -15.21
N ASP A 406 6.78 -14.11 -14.18
CA ASP A 406 6.89 -15.58 -14.27
C ASP A 406 5.62 -16.23 -13.67
N ASP A 407 4.69 -16.61 -14.55
CA ASP A 407 3.42 -17.23 -14.16
C ASP A 407 3.60 -18.61 -13.50
N ALA A 408 4.74 -19.30 -13.72
CA ALA A 408 5.01 -20.57 -13.05
C ALA A 408 5.31 -20.35 -11.56
N ILE A 409 6.13 -19.35 -11.24
CA ILE A 409 6.41 -18.96 -9.86
C ILE A 409 5.14 -18.45 -9.19
N ILE A 410 4.41 -17.55 -9.83
CA ILE A 410 3.16 -16.99 -9.31
C ILE A 410 2.17 -18.12 -8.98
N SER A 411 1.90 -19.00 -9.95
CA SER A 411 0.92 -20.08 -9.77
C SER A 411 1.26 -21.07 -8.65
N SER A 412 2.56 -21.23 -8.35
CA SER A 412 3.01 -22.14 -7.31
C SER A 412 2.98 -21.56 -5.90
N SER A 413 2.89 -20.23 -5.77
CA SER A 413 3.13 -19.54 -4.50
C SER A 413 2.04 -18.54 -4.08
N ILE A 414 1.10 -18.20 -4.97
CA ILE A 414 0.08 -17.18 -4.72
C ILE A 414 -0.83 -17.51 -3.52
N ASP A 415 -1.23 -18.76 -3.34
CA ASP A 415 -2.12 -19.18 -2.25
C ASP A 415 -1.48 -19.02 -0.86
N GLY A 416 -0.15 -18.95 -0.81
CA GLY A 416 0.63 -18.77 0.44
C GLY A 416 1.20 -17.36 0.60
N TYR A 417 0.76 -16.39 -0.20
CA TYR A 417 1.31 -15.02 -0.24
C TYR A 417 2.82 -14.96 -0.55
N GLY A 418 3.34 -15.98 -1.24
CA GLY A 418 4.78 -16.17 -1.44
C GLY A 418 5.31 -15.78 -2.81
N ILE A 419 4.55 -15.02 -3.63
CA ILE A 419 4.90 -14.71 -5.04
C ILE A 419 6.33 -14.17 -5.17
N ASN A 420 6.74 -13.28 -4.27
CA ASN A 420 8.06 -12.66 -4.25
C ASN A 420 8.86 -12.98 -2.97
N HIS A 421 8.62 -14.13 -2.35
CA HIS A 421 9.29 -14.52 -1.11
C HIS A 421 10.82 -14.65 -1.30
N ASP A 422 11.24 -15.34 -2.36
CA ASP A 422 12.65 -15.52 -2.69
C ASP A 422 13.11 -14.44 -3.66
N ILE A 423 14.03 -13.57 -3.21
CA ILE A 423 14.61 -12.49 -4.01
C ILE A 423 15.35 -12.96 -5.26
N HIS A 424 15.78 -14.24 -5.30
CA HIS A 424 16.45 -14.83 -6.46
C HIS A 424 15.50 -15.56 -7.41
N SER A 425 14.20 -15.58 -7.09
CA SER A 425 13.17 -16.28 -7.86
C SER A 425 11.83 -15.61 -7.65
N MET A 426 11.70 -14.38 -8.14
CA MET A 426 10.50 -13.58 -8.03
C MET A 426 9.50 -13.89 -9.16
N GLY A 427 8.21 -13.89 -8.83
CA GLY A 427 7.15 -14.01 -9.81
C GLY A 427 6.84 -12.69 -10.52
N ILE A 428 7.12 -11.57 -9.84
CA ILE A 428 6.94 -10.21 -10.35
C ILE A 428 8.18 -9.42 -9.95
N ASP A 429 9.03 -9.12 -10.91
CA ASP A 429 10.29 -8.42 -10.73
C ASP A 429 10.32 -7.11 -11.53
N LEU A 430 10.98 -6.09 -11.02
CA LEU A 430 11.23 -4.86 -11.75
C LEU A 430 12.61 -4.90 -12.39
N GLU A 431 12.66 -4.77 -13.71
CA GLU A 431 13.91 -4.58 -14.43
C GLU A 431 14.44 -3.16 -14.20
N GLU A 432 15.28 -2.99 -13.20
CA GLU A 432 15.84 -1.71 -12.78
C GLU A 432 16.77 -1.13 -13.83
N ALA A 433 16.44 0.07 -14.35
CA ALA A 433 17.17 0.67 -15.47
C ALA A 433 18.65 0.96 -15.17
N ASP A 434 19.00 1.17 -13.92
CA ASP A 434 20.39 1.37 -13.50
C ASP A 434 21.21 0.07 -13.44
N GLY A 435 20.55 -1.08 -13.59
CA GLY A 435 21.15 -2.40 -13.57
C GLY A 435 21.61 -2.88 -12.19
N ALA A 436 21.27 -2.18 -11.12
CA ALA A 436 21.67 -2.59 -9.76
C ALA A 436 20.95 -3.85 -9.29
N GLN A 437 19.66 -4.00 -9.66
CA GLN A 437 18.79 -5.09 -9.21
C GLN A 437 18.89 -5.24 -7.68
N ASP A 438 18.78 -4.11 -6.98
CA ASP A 438 19.02 -4.04 -5.54
C ASP A 438 17.77 -3.78 -4.70
N ILE A 439 16.61 -3.63 -5.34
CA ILE A 439 15.34 -3.52 -4.61
C ILE A 439 15.13 -4.78 -3.76
N GLY A 440 14.95 -4.55 -2.45
CA GLY A 440 14.75 -5.62 -1.47
C GLY A 440 16.01 -6.28 -0.93
N HIS A 441 17.19 -5.85 -1.37
CA HIS A 441 18.44 -6.23 -0.73
C HIS A 441 18.67 -5.42 0.55
N GLN A 442 19.35 -6.02 1.52
CA GLN A 442 19.67 -5.32 2.77
C GLN A 442 20.53 -4.10 2.50
N SER A 443 20.05 -2.95 2.93
CA SER A 443 20.80 -1.69 2.89
C SER A 443 21.33 -1.31 4.27
N ILE A 444 22.43 -0.57 4.26
CA ILE A 444 22.99 0.07 5.46
C ILE A 444 22.43 1.48 5.68
N PHE A 445 21.58 1.97 4.76
CA PHE A 445 21.00 3.29 4.83
C PHE A 445 19.69 3.24 5.62
N LEU A 446 19.51 4.17 6.55
CA LEU A 446 18.25 4.32 7.32
C LEU A 446 17.21 5.18 6.58
N PHE A 447 17.69 6.09 5.71
CA PHE A 447 16.85 7.02 4.96
C PHE A 447 17.34 7.14 3.52
N ASN A 448 16.42 7.37 2.59
CA ASN A 448 16.71 7.46 1.15
C ASN A 448 17.46 6.23 0.62
N ASP A 449 17.00 5.08 1.03
CA ASP A 449 17.57 3.80 0.68
C ASP A 449 17.25 3.44 -0.77
N PRO A 450 18.27 3.29 -1.66
CA PRO A 450 18.02 2.90 -3.04
C PRO A 450 17.36 1.51 -3.17
N SER A 451 17.57 0.62 -2.19
CA SER A 451 16.94 -0.70 -2.18
C SER A 451 15.41 -0.68 -1.93
N SER A 452 14.84 0.48 -1.65
CA SER A 452 13.38 0.69 -1.64
C SER A 452 12.85 1.18 -2.98
N GLY A 453 13.73 1.42 -3.94
CA GLY A 453 13.43 1.98 -5.25
C GLY A 453 13.64 3.50 -5.31
N TYR A 454 14.25 3.97 -6.39
CA TYR A 454 14.56 5.37 -6.61
C TYR A 454 14.45 5.75 -8.10
N PHE A 455 14.79 7.00 -8.45
CA PHE A 455 14.66 7.49 -9.83
C PHE A 455 15.51 6.72 -10.86
N GLY A 456 16.63 6.15 -10.43
CA GLY A 456 17.57 5.40 -11.28
C GLY A 456 16.96 4.14 -11.89
N ASP A 457 15.99 3.53 -11.20
CA ASP A 457 15.35 2.27 -11.60
C ASP A 457 14.36 2.47 -12.78
N MET A 458 13.91 3.70 -13.01
CA MET A 458 12.96 4.01 -14.07
C MET A 458 13.65 4.25 -15.42
N TRP A 459 13.02 3.79 -16.49
CA TRP A 459 13.53 3.90 -17.85
C TRP A 459 13.12 5.22 -18.49
N PHE A 460 14.02 6.19 -18.52
CA PHE A 460 13.77 7.50 -19.15
C PHE A 460 15.02 8.04 -19.85
N ARG A 461 14.80 8.85 -20.87
CA ARG A 461 15.89 9.49 -21.62
C ARG A 461 16.67 10.44 -20.70
N GLY A 462 17.98 10.23 -20.59
CA GLY A 462 18.86 11.02 -19.74
C GLY A 462 19.09 10.41 -18.37
N ASN A 463 18.62 9.19 -18.10
CA ASN A 463 18.95 8.45 -16.91
C ASN A 463 20.47 8.19 -16.85
N THR A 464 21.16 8.92 -15.99
CA THR A 464 22.62 8.82 -15.86
C THR A 464 23.05 7.52 -15.18
N GLN A 465 22.19 6.93 -14.36
CA GLN A 465 22.48 5.67 -13.66
C GLN A 465 22.49 4.51 -14.69
N TYR A 466 21.54 4.48 -15.63
CA TYR A 466 21.58 3.56 -16.75
C TYR A 466 22.90 3.62 -17.52
N VAL A 467 23.43 4.83 -17.78
CA VAL A 467 24.69 5.00 -18.52
C VAL A 467 25.88 4.46 -17.73
N LEU A 468 25.86 4.51 -16.41
CA LEU A 468 26.92 3.92 -15.58
C LEU A 468 26.96 2.40 -15.72
N ALA A 469 25.79 1.73 -15.79
CA ALA A 469 25.69 0.30 -16.02
C ALA A 469 25.98 -0.10 -17.49
N ASN A 470 25.68 0.81 -18.43
CA ASN A 470 25.80 0.57 -19.88
C ASN A 470 26.70 1.63 -20.55
N PRO A 471 28.02 1.65 -20.29
CA PRO A 471 28.91 2.72 -20.76
C PRO A 471 29.08 2.79 -22.28
N SER A 472 28.66 1.78 -23.02
CA SER A 472 28.66 1.77 -24.48
C SER A 472 27.39 2.37 -25.11
N SER A 473 26.39 2.74 -24.30
CA SER A 473 25.14 3.32 -24.82
C SER A 473 25.38 4.74 -25.37
N GLU A 474 24.80 5.02 -26.54
CA GLU A 474 24.93 6.32 -27.19
C GLU A 474 23.80 7.27 -26.83
N GLY A 475 24.13 8.51 -26.50
CA GLY A 475 23.19 9.61 -26.47
C GLY A 475 22.19 9.61 -25.31
N LEU A 476 22.52 9.00 -24.16
CA LEU A 476 21.67 8.97 -22.96
C LEU A 476 20.25 8.39 -23.24
N LYS A 477 20.14 7.46 -24.17
CA LYS A 477 18.91 6.74 -24.47
C LYS A 477 19.01 5.34 -23.87
N PRO A 478 18.21 5.02 -22.86
CA PRO A 478 18.16 3.66 -22.34
C PRO A 478 17.57 2.71 -23.38
N GLU A 479 18.15 1.54 -23.49
CA GLU A 479 17.71 0.44 -24.32
C GLU A 479 17.61 -0.81 -23.44
N PHE A 480 16.54 -1.60 -23.60
CA PHE A 480 16.38 -2.89 -22.97
C PHE A 480 16.50 -3.98 -24.03
N GLY A 481 17.55 -4.75 -23.96
CA GLY A 481 17.88 -5.71 -25.02
C GLY A 481 18.86 -6.81 -24.57
N PRO A 482 19.21 -7.74 -25.46
CA PRO A 482 20.00 -8.91 -25.08
C PRO A 482 21.47 -8.61 -24.70
N TYR A 483 21.94 -7.41 -24.95
CA TYR A 483 23.33 -6.97 -24.66
C TYR A 483 23.40 -5.76 -23.72
N THR A 484 22.28 -5.39 -23.10
CA THR A 484 22.20 -4.33 -22.09
C THR A 484 22.27 -4.93 -20.70
N TYR A 485 22.38 -4.06 -19.71
CA TYR A 485 22.30 -4.43 -18.31
C TYR A 485 21.30 -3.50 -17.60
N PRO A 486 20.13 -4.00 -17.15
CA PRO A 486 19.70 -5.40 -17.26
C PRO A 486 19.45 -5.84 -18.73
N SER A 487 19.28 -7.13 -18.94
CA SER A 487 19.12 -7.72 -20.28
C SER A 487 17.80 -8.46 -20.44
N THR A 488 17.36 -8.64 -21.71
CA THR A 488 16.10 -9.36 -22.02
C THR A 488 16.26 -10.89 -21.94
N GLN A 489 16.95 -11.41 -20.93
CA GLN A 489 17.10 -12.86 -20.74
C GLN A 489 15.96 -13.40 -19.87
N SER A 490 15.53 -14.64 -20.17
CA SER A 490 14.60 -15.34 -19.30
C SER A 490 15.27 -15.77 -17.99
N ASN A 491 14.48 -16.10 -16.95
CA ASN A 491 14.99 -16.67 -15.70
C ASN A 491 15.82 -17.95 -15.90
N ASN A 492 15.60 -18.66 -17.00
CA ASN A 492 16.32 -19.87 -17.37
C ASN A 492 17.48 -19.61 -18.37
N GLY A 493 17.79 -18.34 -18.67
CA GLY A 493 18.89 -17.95 -19.55
C GLY A 493 18.65 -18.20 -21.05
N ALA A 494 17.40 -18.21 -21.49
CA ALA A 494 17.00 -18.35 -22.88
C ALA A 494 17.03 -17.00 -23.64
#